data_610c6be39b6c9ce68441e65d44f81b94
#
_entry.id   610c6be39b6c9ce68441e65d44f81b94
#
_cell.length_a   1.000
_cell.length_b   1.000
_cell.length_c   1.000
_cell.angle_alpha   90.00
_cell.angle_beta   90.00
_cell.angle_gamma   90.00
#
_symmetry.space_group_name_H-M   'P 1'
#
loop_
_entity.id
_entity.type
_entity.pdbx_description
1 polymer ?
#
loop_
_entity_poly.entity_id
_entity_poly.type
_entity_poly.pdbx_seq_one_letter_code
_entity_poly.pdbx_strand_id
1 'polypeptide(L)'
;MKRYFFIIFLLSTMLTAQSDWNQTWKMATNPFQPPQSLSGMHIVKAGFDTDNDGWGEFIASICDKDSNFVMMYEASADNTYELVWSWKFPYRANSYNGIAVGDADNNGIIEILVTQPTNDAGISPPRLWIFEWNGVDGENKYGNYSTGICEPHGTWNYDLEDGIDFRPMSLMVEDIDQDGKNELITGVRGEPDRNVREIIVSSVTGTFTVFANWNIEFRTENEGGALYSVTTGDLDGDGNREIHGLLWDLFTLRIYEATGPDTYELQSEIIELDPNIDYGAWDGVGVTDVNNDGTNEMYIAGMNLPGDNYHTLFFIEGEADNGTIDDSDVKVLMELSHPEGGGFNNIEICDPDGDGNLSLMLAGRYTGLVYDIEYKGTGDPANSSSWDVSVAYDIFATAAADLGISADSALSVISPRIAYGSYGGDMDNDGKNEYVFVNYSSDFEDWSNDAYVFIIENGTTLAISSDNNSIPTHFTLNQNYPNPFNPQTVISYSLNESSFINLTVYDMLGKNVRTLINESKNSGDYSIIWDGLSDDGLPVSSGLYYYKLKSNGTQISKSMVLIR
;
A
#
# COMPACT_ATOMS: atom_id res chain seq x y z
N MET A 1 -26.52 22.10 39.95
CA MET A 1 -27.60 22.39 38.98
C MET A 1 -27.08 21.91 37.62
N LYS A 2 -27.44 20.69 37.26
CA LYS A 2 -27.04 20.11 35.97
C LYS A 2 -27.93 20.72 34.90
N ARG A 3 -27.34 21.39 33.93
CA ARG A 3 -28.02 21.86 32.71
C ARG A 3 -28.04 20.72 31.73
N TYR A 4 -29.19 20.15 31.46
CA TYR A 4 -29.42 19.26 30.35
C TYR A 4 -29.55 20.13 29.08
N PHE A 5 -28.61 20.03 28.15
CA PHE A 5 -28.80 20.48 26.80
C PHE A 5 -29.50 19.36 26.02
N PHE A 6 -30.71 19.62 25.57
CA PHE A 6 -31.37 18.80 24.56
C PHE A 6 -30.72 19.11 23.23
N ILE A 7 -29.90 18.22 22.74
CA ILE A 7 -29.45 18.21 21.35
C ILE A 7 -30.55 17.51 20.57
N ILE A 8 -31.22 18.25 19.69
CA ILE A 8 -32.16 17.71 18.70
C ILE A 8 -31.28 17.00 17.65
N PHE A 9 -31.28 15.68 17.68
CA PHE A 9 -30.75 14.88 16.59
C PHE A 9 -31.61 15.14 15.35
N LEU A 10 -31.09 15.92 14.40
CA LEU A 10 -31.51 15.81 13.01
C LEU A 10 -30.92 14.48 12.52
N LEU A 11 -31.74 13.44 12.44
CA LEU A 11 -31.46 12.31 11.57
C LEU A 11 -31.40 12.86 10.15
N SER A 12 -30.23 13.24 9.68
CA SER A 12 -29.95 13.22 8.25
C SER A 12 -29.89 11.74 7.89
N THR A 13 -30.93 11.22 7.26
CA THR A 13 -30.80 10.04 6.42
C THR A 13 -29.75 10.41 5.38
N MET A 14 -28.49 10.07 5.61
CA MET A 14 -27.56 9.94 4.51
C MET A 14 -28.18 8.89 3.60
N LEU A 15 -28.66 9.31 2.43
CA LEU A 15 -28.78 8.40 1.31
C LEU A 15 -27.34 7.92 1.09
N THR A 16 -27.01 6.74 1.57
CA THR A 16 -25.86 6.03 1.08
C THR A 16 -26.08 5.89 -0.41
N ALA A 17 -25.26 6.55 -1.22
CA ALA A 17 -25.15 6.17 -2.62
C ALA A 17 -24.94 4.65 -2.61
N GLN A 18 -25.66 3.95 -3.47
CA GLN A 18 -25.46 2.51 -3.61
C GLN A 18 -24.01 2.37 -4.06
N SER A 19 -23.17 1.70 -3.29
CA SER A 19 -21.79 1.51 -3.67
C SER A 19 -21.77 0.67 -4.94
N ASP A 20 -20.95 1.05 -5.89
CA ASP A 20 -20.73 0.30 -7.13
C ASP A 20 -19.80 -0.90 -6.91
N TRP A 21 -19.36 -1.10 -5.67
CA TRP A 21 -18.50 -2.19 -5.26
C TRP A 21 -19.23 -3.53 -5.14
N ASN A 22 -18.62 -4.58 -5.65
CA ASN A 22 -19.12 -5.95 -5.59
C ASN A 22 -18.05 -6.90 -5.06
N GLN A 23 -18.42 -7.84 -4.20
CA GLN A 23 -17.51 -8.95 -3.87
C GLN A 23 -17.45 -9.90 -5.05
N THR A 24 -16.26 -10.06 -5.61
CA THR A 24 -16.01 -10.89 -6.80
C THR A 24 -15.33 -12.20 -6.45
N TRP A 25 -14.49 -12.21 -5.42
CA TRP A 25 -13.81 -13.41 -4.99
C TRP A 25 -13.67 -13.47 -3.47
N LYS A 26 -13.56 -14.68 -2.93
CA LYS A 26 -13.14 -14.93 -1.56
C LYS A 26 -12.39 -16.24 -1.46
N MET A 27 -11.40 -16.31 -0.59
CA MET A 27 -10.70 -17.56 -0.32
C MET A 27 -11.66 -18.54 0.34
N ALA A 28 -12.00 -19.62 -0.39
CA ALA A 28 -13.05 -20.56 0.02
C ALA A 28 -12.63 -21.50 1.14
N THR A 29 -11.34 -21.83 1.24
CA THR A 29 -10.80 -22.74 2.28
C THR A 29 -9.32 -22.45 2.50
N ASN A 30 -8.84 -22.68 3.73
CA ASN A 30 -7.40 -22.69 3.96
C ASN A 30 -6.76 -23.84 3.15
N PRO A 31 -5.83 -23.56 2.23
CA PRO A 31 -5.23 -24.57 1.38
C PRO A 31 -4.35 -25.58 2.14
N PHE A 32 -4.03 -25.34 3.42
CA PHE A 32 -3.06 -26.12 4.19
C PHE A 32 -3.67 -27.03 5.25
N GLN A 33 -5.00 -27.04 5.47
CA GLN A 33 -5.57 -27.79 6.59
C GLN A 33 -6.98 -28.35 6.39
N PRO A 34 -7.30 -29.48 7.04
CA PRO A 34 -8.66 -29.79 7.45
C PRO A 34 -9.11 -28.73 8.50
N PRO A 35 -10.42 -28.44 8.58
CA PRO A 35 -10.94 -27.30 9.30
C PRO A 35 -10.60 -27.36 10.79
N GLN A 36 -9.61 -26.62 11.19
CA GLN A 36 -9.42 -26.22 12.56
C GLN A 36 -9.64 -24.71 12.60
N SER A 37 -10.23 -24.24 13.68
CA SER A 37 -10.48 -22.84 13.92
C SER A 37 -9.24 -22.01 13.57
N LEU A 38 -9.28 -21.31 12.46
CA LEU A 38 -8.23 -20.38 12.07
C LEU A 38 -8.53 -19.07 12.80
N SER A 39 -7.87 -18.93 13.88
CA SER A 39 -7.79 -17.68 14.59
C SER A 39 -6.43 -17.08 14.28
N GLY A 40 -6.37 -15.95 13.61
CA GLY A 40 -5.08 -15.40 13.27
C GLY A 40 -5.13 -13.94 12.91
N MET A 41 -3.98 -13.35 13.02
CA MET A 41 -3.74 -12.03 12.50
C MET A 41 -3.32 -12.17 11.05
N HIS A 42 -3.96 -11.42 10.17
CA HIS A 42 -3.74 -11.51 8.74
C HIS A 42 -3.35 -10.14 8.21
N ILE A 43 -2.47 -10.13 7.22
CA ILE A 43 -2.13 -8.96 6.42
C ILE A 43 -2.18 -9.35 4.95
N VAL A 44 -2.44 -8.39 4.09
CA VAL A 44 -2.38 -8.54 2.63
C VAL A 44 -1.63 -7.37 2.02
N LYS A 45 -0.92 -7.66 0.95
CA LYS A 45 -0.35 -6.69 0.01
C LYS A 45 -0.69 -7.17 -1.40
N ALA A 46 -1.16 -6.26 -2.26
CA ALA A 46 -1.66 -6.55 -3.59
C ALA A 46 -1.08 -5.58 -4.63
N GLY A 47 -1.37 -5.84 -5.91
CA GLY A 47 -0.98 -4.96 -7.01
C GLY A 47 0.42 -5.21 -7.52
N PHE A 48 0.90 -6.44 -7.47
CA PHE A 48 2.17 -6.87 -8.04
C PHE A 48 1.94 -7.62 -9.34
N ASP A 49 2.93 -7.64 -10.21
CA ASP A 49 3.16 -8.56 -11.32
C ASP A 49 4.63 -8.96 -11.19
N THR A 50 4.89 -9.92 -10.28
CA THR A 50 6.25 -10.21 -9.82
C THR A 50 6.99 -11.15 -10.76
N ASP A 51 6.28 -11.88 -11.61
CA ASP A 51 6.86 -12.77 -12.60
C ASP A 51 6.71 -12.28 -14.05
N ASN A 52 6.20 -11.05 -14.23
CA ASN A 52 6.08 -10.32 -15.52
C ASN A 52 5.21 -11.05 -16.55
N ASP A 53 4.17 -11.74 -16.16
CA ASP A 53 3.27 -12.42 -17.08
C ASP A 53 2.03 -11.58 -17.47
N GLY A 54 1.82 -10.48 -16.75
CA GLY A 54 0.75 -9.51 -16.96
C GLY A 54 -0.51 -9.78 -16.15
N TRP A 55 -0.55 -10.79 -15.30
CA TRP A 55 -1.58 -11.00 -14.30
C TRP A 55 -1.14 -10.42 -12.96
N GLY A 56 -2.09 -9.90 -12.21
CA GLY A 56 -1.77 -9.31 -10.91
C GLY A 56 -1.79 -10.33 -9.78
N GLU A 57 -0.89 -10.14 -8.82
CA GLU A 57 -0.81 -10.96 -7.62
C GLU A 57 -1.14 -10.19 -6.36
N PHE A 58 -1.53 -10.95 -5.35
CA PHE A 58 -1.54 -10.51 -3.97
C PHE A 58 -0.89 -11.54 -3.04
N ILE A 59 -0.28 -11.02 -1.97
CA ILE A 59 0.36 -11.84 -0.94
C ILE A 59 -0.39 -11.65 0.36
N ALA A 60 -0.84 -12.77 0.97
CA ALA A 60 -1.48 -12.77 2.27
C ALA A 60 -0.71 -13.63 3.27
N SER A 61 -0.65 -13.17 4.52
CA SER A 61 -0.17 -14.02 5.61
C SER A 61 -1.33 -14.54 6.44
N ILE A 62 -1.20 -15.78 6.88
CA ILE A 62 -2.10 -16.40 7.86
C ILE A 62 -1.26 -16.84 9.04
N CYS A 63 -1.52 -16.23 10.18
CA CYS A 63 -0.91 -16.58 11.44
C CYS A 63 -1.92 -17.29 12.30
N ASP A 64 -1.78 -18.59 12.43
CA ASP A 64 -2.61 -19.39 13.30
C ASP A 64 -1.83 -19.79 14.56
N LYS A 65 -2.53 -20.26 15.57
CA LYS A 65 -2.02 -20.67 16.88
C LYS A 65 -0.82 -21.64 16.80
N ASP A 66 -0.77 -22.46 15.76
CA ASP A 66 0.21 -23.53 15.61
C ASP A 66 1.08 -23.39 14.35
N SER A 67 0.76 -22.43 13.48
CA SER A 67 1.42 -22.27 12.18
C SER A 67 1.38 -20.85 11.69
N ASN A 68 2.36 -20.48 10.91
CA ASN A 68 2.41 -19.23 10.20
C ASN A 68 2.73 -19.51 8.72
N PHE A 69 1.94 -18.93 7.83
CA PHE A 69 2.04 -19.12 6.39
C PHE A 69 2.06 -17.77 5.69
N VAL A 70 2.76 -17.72 4.60
CA VAL A 70 2.60 -16.69 3.58
C VAL A 70 2.17 -17.37 2.28
N MET A 71 1.25 -16.76 1.57
CA MET A 71 0.65 -17.30 0.36
C MET A 71 0.55 -16.21 -0.69
N MET A 72 0.87 -16.53 -1.92
CA MET A 72 0.67 -15.68 -3.08
C MET A 72 -0.41 -16.28 -3.96
N TYR A 73 -1.35 -15.48 -4.32
CA TYR A 73 -2.39 -15.77 -5.30
C TYR A 73 -2.22 -14.86 -6.50
N GLU A 74 -2.48 -15.39 -7.66
CA GLU A 74 -2.41 -14.72 -8.94
C GLU A 74 -3.75 -14.84 -9.66
N ALA A 75 -4.14 -13.81 -10.36
CA ALA A 75 -5.28 -13.85 -11.25
C ALA A 75 -4.99 -14.78 -12.43
N SER A 76 -5.94 -15.61 -12.81
CA SER A 76 -5.83 -16.53 -13.96
C SER A 76 -6.94 -16.31 -14.97
N ALA A 77 -7.96 -15.57 -14.62
CA ALA A 77 -9.08 -15.14 -15.45
C ALA A 77 -9.91 -14.12 -14.65
N ASP A 78 -10.84 -13.43 -15.32
CA ASP A 78 -11.83 -12.56 -14.71
C ASP A 78 -12.38 -13.17 -13.41
N ASN A 79 -12.15 -12.48 -12.30
CA ASN A 79 -12.57 -12.86 -10.94
C ASN A 79 -12.12 -14.27 -10.48
N THR A 80 -10.98 -14.72 -10.98
CA THR A 80 -10.44 -16.05 -10.69
C THR A 80 -8.99 -15.98 -10.26
N TYR A 81 -8.71 -16.38 -9.02
CA TYR A 81 -7.37 -16.33 -8.43
C TYR A 81 -6.94 -17.71 -7.97
N GLU A 82 -5.70 -18.08 -8.27
CA GLU A 82 -5.11 -19.38 -7.95
C GLU A 82 -3.91 -19.22 -7.02
N LEU A 83 -3.71 -20.17 -6.10
CA LEU A 83 -2.54 -20.20 -5.23
C LEU A 83 -1.32 -20.63 -6.06
N VAL A 84 -0.39 -19.69 -6.29
CA VAL A 84 0.79 -19.91 -7.13
C VAL A 84 2.06 -20.16 -6.34
N TRP A 85 2.18 -19.59 -5.15
CA TRP A 85 3.32 -19.80 -4.26
C TRP A 85 2.91 -19.73 -2.79
N SER A 86 3.67 -20.44 -1.93
CA SER A 86 3.47 -20.37 -0.49
C SER A 86 4.67 -20.86 0.29
N TRP A 87 4.80 -20.35 1.53
CA TRP A 87 5.79 -20.80 2.50
C TRP A 87 5.17 -21.00 3.87
N LYS A 88 5.49 -22.14 4.51
CA LYS A 88 5.16 -22.40 5.90
C LYS A 88 6.38 -22.14 6.77
N PHE A 89 6.28 -21.18 7.68
CA PHE A 89 7.35 -20.89 8.61
C PHE A 89 7.53 -22.05 9.61
N PRO A 90 8.78 -22.36 9.99
CA PRO A 90 9.06 -23.41 10.96
C PRO A 90 8.69 -23.02 12.40
N TYR A 91 8.37 -21.77 12.64
CA TYR A 91 7.99 -21.20 13.92
C TYR A 91 6.62 -20.55 13.83
N ARG A 92 5.87 -20.59 14.94
CA ARG A 92 4.63 -19.83 15.02
C ARG A 92 4.92 -18.34 15.21
N ALA A 93 4.06 -17.49 14.70
CA ALA A 93 4.05 -16.08 15.04
C ALA A 93 3.04 -15.81 16.16
N ASN A 94 3.22 -14.71 16.87
CA ASN A 94 2.26 -14.22 17.87
C ASN A 94 1.63 -12.88 17.44
N SER A 95 1.85 -12.50 16.20
CA SER A 95 1.30 -11.33 15.53
C SER A 95 1.35 -11.53 14.02
N TYR A 96 0.80 -10.60 13.24
CA TYR A 96 0.90 -10.65 11.78
C TYR A 96 2.33 -10.35 11.31
N ASN A 97 2.64 -10.81 10.10
CA ASN A 97 3.90 -10.57 9.43
C ASN A 97 3.90 -9.17 8.79
N GLY A 98 5.05 -8.51 8.73
CA GLY A 98 5.30 -7.49 7.73
C GLY A 98 5.61 -8.16 6.40
N ILE A 99 5.12 -7.61 5.31
CA ILE A 99 5.36 -8.10 3.94
C ILE A 99 5.81 -6.92 3.09
N ALA A 100 6.88 -7.11 2.33
CA ALA A 100 7.30 -6.21 1.27
C ALA A 100 7.66 -7.01 0.02
N VAL A 101 7.53 -6.36 -1.12
CA VAL A 101 7.95 -6.85 -2.43
C VAL A 101 8.79 -5.77 -3.09
N GLY A 102 9.98 -6.13 -3.54
CA GLY A 102 10.90 -5.18 -4.18
C GLY A 102 12.30 -5.76 -4.33
N ASP A 103 13.15 -5.05 -5.07
CA ASP A 103 14.56 -5.37 -5.27
C ASP A 103 15.38 -4.78 -4.11
N ALA A 104 15.49 -5.53 -3.02
CA ALA A 104 16.10 -5.03 -1.78
C ALA A 104 17.64 -5.03 -1.83
N ASP A 105 18.28 -5.81 -2.68
CA ASP A 105 19.74 -5.83 -2.83
C ASP A 105 20.24 -5.15 -4.12
N ASN A 106 19.32 -4.54 -4.87
CA ASN A 106 19.60 -3.77 -6.10
C ASN A 106 20.26 -4.60 -7.20
N ASN A 107 19.92 -5.89 -7.28
CA ASN A 107 20.42 -6.79 -8.30
C ASN A 107 19.52 -6.84 -9.56
N GLY A 108 18.36 -6.21 -9.53
CA GLY A 108 17.38 -6.16 -10.60
C GLY A 108 16.39 -7.32 -10.59
N ILE A 109 16.39 -8.15 -9.55
CA ILE A 109 15.46 -9.25 -9.35
C ILE A 109 14.62 -8.92 -8.12
N ILE A 110 13.33 -9.24 -8.17
CA ILE A 110 12.38 -8.92 -7.10
C ILE A 110 12.46 -9.98 -5.98
N GLU A 111 12.43 -9.52 -4.74
CA GLU A 111 12.25 -10.36 -3.56
C GLU A 111 10.87 -10.20 -2.94
N ILE A 112 10.40 -11.29 -2.35
CA ILE A 112 9.36 -11.29 -1.33
C ILE A 112 10.06 -11.34 0.02
N LEU A 113 9.87 -10.29 0.82
CA LEU A 113 10.41 -10.17 2.16
C LEU A 113 9.29 -10.31 3.18
N VAL A 114 9.47 -11.20 4.14
CA VAL A 114 8.43 -11.49 5.15
C VAL A 114 9.04 -11.52 6.53
N THR A 115 8.45 -10.78 7.47
CA THR A 115 8.89 -10.83 8.85
C THR A 115 8.27 -11.99 9.63
N GLN A 116 8.91 -12.39 10.70
CA GLN A 116 8.43 -13.40 11.64
C GLN A 116 8.35 -12.80 13.06
N PRO A 117 7.26 -12.13 13.43
CA PRO A 117 7.09 -11.64 14.79
C PRO A 117 6.91 -12.81 15.76
N THR A 118 7.70 -12.86 16.81
CA THR A 118 7.57 -13.87 17.87
C THR A 118 8.14 -13.39 19.18
N ASN A 119 7.54 -13.86 20.27
CA ASN A 119 8.02 -13.69 21.65
C ASN A 119 8.31 -15.01 22.33
N ASP A 120 8.43 -16.12 21.59
CA ASP A 120 8.70 -17.41 22.20
C ASP A 120 10.04 -17.39 22.94
N ALA A 121 9.97 -17.29 24.25
CA ALA A 121 11.14 -17.30 25.13
C ALA A 121 11.94 -18.56 24.93
N GLY A 122 13.21 -18.41 24.60
CA GLY A 122 14.16 -19.52 24.38
C GLY A 122 14.32 -19.96 22.93
N ILE A 123 13.61 -19.35 21.99
CA ILE A 123 13.82 -19.51 20.55
C ILE A 123 14.17 -18.12 19.98
N SER A 124 15.27 -18.03 19.26
CA SER A 124 15.63 -16.83 18.49
C SER A 124 15.57 -17.17 16.99
N PRO A 125 14.35 -17.24 16.42
CA PRO A 125 14.22 -17.47 14.99
C PRO A 125 14.69 -16.25 14.22
N PRO A 126 15.10 -16.41 12.97
CA PRO A 126 15.28 -15.27 12.09
C PRO A 126 14.01 -14.41 12.06
N ARG A 127 14.20 -13.10 12.07
CA ARG A 127 13.09 -12.14 12.07
C ARG A 127 12.67 -11.72 10.68
N LEU A 128 13.57 -11.79 9.71
CA LEU A 128 13.33 -11.52 8.30
C LEU A 128 13.65 -12.77 7.48
N TRP A 129 12.77 -13.08 6.54
CA TRP A 129 12.85 -14.18 5.58
C TRP A 129 12.75 -13.61 4.17
N ILE A 130 13.63 -14.03 3.27
CA ILE A 130 13.80 -13.44 1.95
C ILE A 130 13.71 -14.53 0.89
N PHE A 131 12.83 -14.31 -0.09
CA PHE A 131 12.56 -15.22 -1.19
C PHE A 131 12.72 -14.46 -2.50
N GLU A 132 13.82 -14.64 -3.19
CA GLU A 132 14.11 -14.03 -4.47
C GLU A 132 13.38 -14.79 -5.59
N TRP A 133 12.85 -14.07 -6.54
CA TRP A 133 12.29 -14.63 -7.76
C TRP A 133 13.38 -15.31 -8.61
N ASN A 134 13.03 -16.35 -9.37
CA ASN A 134 13.99 -17.07 -10.20
C ASN A 134 14.39 -16.33 -11.51
N GLY A 135 13.80 -15.17 -11.79
CA GLY A 135 14.09 -14.34 -12.96
C GLY A 135 13.57 -14.90 -14.28
N VAL A 136 12.58 -15.80 -14.26
CA VAL A 136 11.99 -16.39 -15.48
C VAL A 136 10.55 -15.94 -15.61
N ASP A 137 10.27 -15.13 -16.65
CA ASP A 137 8.93 -14.59 -16.90
C ASP A 137 7.88 -15.70 -16.97
N GLY A 138 6.75 -15.49 -16.27
CA GLY A 138 5.64 -16.44 -16.14
C GLY A 138 5.94 -17.65 -15.25
N GLU A 139 6.94 -17.58 -14.39
CA GLU A 139 7.22 -18.62 -13.42
C GLU A 139 7.15 -18.10 -11.98
N ASN A 140 6.11 -18.42 -11.26
CA ASN A 140 5.92 -18.12 -9.85
C ASN A 140 6.84 -18.95 -8.95
N LYS A 141 8.14 -18.71 -9.03
CA LYS A 141 9.16 -19.43 -8.25
C LYS A 141 10.02 -18.46 -7.44
N TYR A 142 9.75 -18.43 -6.17
CA TYR A 142 10.45 -17.60 -5.19
C TYR A 142 11.16 -18.49 -4.19
N GLY A 143 12.43 -18.17 -3.90
CA GLY A 143 13.25 -18.97 -3.02
C GLY A 143 14.19 -19.94 -3.75
N ASN A 144 15.04 -20.59 -2.97
CA ASN A 144 16.05 -21.50 -3.46
C ASN A 144 15.50 -22.92 -3.60
N TYR A 145 15.47 -23.46 -4.80
CA TYR A 145 14.99 -24.82 -5.13
C TYR A 145 16.11 -25.84 -5.35
N SER A 146 17.35 -25.55 -4.94
CA SER A 146 18.49 -26.42 -5.19
C SER A 146 18.34 -27.82 -4.58
N THR A 147 17.51 -27.97 -3.54
CA THR A 147 17.18 -29.24 -2.89
C THR A 147 15.92 -29.91 -3.46
N GLY A 148 15.22 -29.26 -4.40
CA GLY A 148 13.92 -29.68 -4.91
C GLY A 148 12.74 -29.28 -3.99
N ILE A 149 13.00 -28.60 -2.90
CA ILE A 149 12.03 -27.99 -1.98
C ILE A 149 12.35 -26.51 -1.96
N CYS A 150 11.31 -25.65 -1.91
CA CYS A 150 11.50 -24.23 -1.73
C CYS A 150 12.15 -23.98 -0.36
N GLU A 151 13.20 -23.20 -0.35
CA GLU A 151 13.88 -22.70 0.85
C GLU A 151 14.06 -21.19 0.68
N PRO A 152 14.09 -20.38 1.77
CA PRO A 152 14.39 -18.98 1.62
C PRO A 152 15.81 -18.79 1.06
N HIS A 153 16.02 -17.75 0.28
CA HIS A 153 17.34 -17.36 -0.20
C HIS A 153 18.21 -16.88 0.96
N GLY A 154 17.62 -16.19 1.91
CA GLY A 154 18.31 -15.68 3.07
C GLY A 154 17.36 -15.43 4.25
N THR A 155 17.97 -15.24 5.40
CA THR A 155 17.29 -14.79 6.62
C THR A 155 18.19 -13.82 7.37
N TRP A 156 17.56 -12.88 8.08
CA TRP A 156 18.29 -11.91 8.87
C TRP A 156 17.62 -11.68 10.23
N ASN A 157 18.41 -11.28 11.24
CA ASN A 157 17.94 -11.09 12.61
C ASN A 157 18.22 -9.68 13.16
N TYR A 158 18.42 -8.68 12.32
CA TYR A 158 18.62 -7.27 12.71
C TYR A 158 19.72 -7.05 13.76
N ASP A 159 20.77 -7.87 13.76
CA ASP A 159 21.88 -7.85 14.74
C ASP A 159 21.43 -7.95 16.21
N LEU A 160 20.32 -8.62 16.46
CA LEU A 160 19.76 -8.79 17.80
C LEU A 160 20.46 -9.88 18.60
N GLU A 161 20.51 -9.68 19.92
CA GLU A 161 20.89 -10.73 20.85
C GLU A 161 19.79 -11.80 20.96
N ASP A 162 20.19 -13.02 21.32
CA ASP A 162 19.24 -14.13 21.51
C ASP A 162 18.24 -13.86 22.66
N GLY A 163 16.98 -14.20 22.44
CA GLY A 163 15.95 -14.17 23.47
C GLY A 163 15.25 -12.82 23.67
N ILE A 164 15.53 -11.84 22.83
CA ILE A 164 14.79 -10.56 22.82
C ILE A 164 13.44 -10.74 22.14
N ASP A 165 12.38 -10.25 22.77
CA ASP A 165 11.09 -10.11 22.12
C ASP A 165 11.12 -8.92 21.17
N PHE A 166 11.27 -9.20 19.91
CA PHE A 166 11.37 -8.23 18.83
C PHE A 166 10.40 -8.62 17.72
N ARG A 167 9.48 -7.72 17.42
CA ARG A 167 8.38 -7.95 16.49
C ARG A 167 8.42 -6.93 15.35
N PRO A 168 9.15 -7.20 14.27
CA PRO A 168 9.05 -6.38 13.07
C PRO A 168 7.67 -6.60 12.47
N MET A 169 6.86 -5.53 12.42
CA MET A 169 5.45 -5.59 12.08
C MET A 169 5.16 -5.08 10.67
N SER A 170 6.03 -4.23 10.14
CA SER A 170 5.91 -3.68 8.78
C SER A 170 7.24 -3.67 8.08
N LEU A 171 7.16 -3.74 6.76
CA LEU A 171 8.30 -3.66 5.86
C LEU A 171 7.94 -2.78 4.67
N MET A 172 8.92 -2.00 4.21
CA MET A 172 8.90 -1.32 2.92
C MET A 172 10.28 -1.46 2.26
N VAL A 173 10.30 -1.49 0.93
CA VAL A 173 11.54 -1.45 0.12
C VAL A 173 11.46 -0.22 -0.75
N GLU A 174 12.37 0.73 -0.54
CA GLU A 174 12.37 2.02 -1.22
C GLU A 174 13.74 2.67 -1.14
N ASP A 175 14.17 3.40 -2.17
CA ASP A 175 15.31 4.32 -2.16
C ASP A 175 14.87 5.63 -1.45
N ILE A 176 14.84 5.58 -0.10
CA ILE A 176 14.26 6.65 0.73
C ILE A 176 15.18 7.88 0.80
N ASP A 177 16.47 7.69 0.73
CA ASP A 177 17.47 8.77 0.81
C ASP A 177 18.02 9.19 -0.55
N GLN A 178 17.49 8.59 -1.62
CA GLN A 178 17.78 8.90 -3.02
C GLN A 178 19.26 8.71 -3.39
N ASP A 179 19.95 7.77 -2.74
CA ASP A 179 21.35 7.44 -3.03
C ASP A 179 21.49 6.47 -4.23
N GLY A 180 20.37 5.97 -4.73
CA GLY A 180 20.26 5.03 -5.84
C GLY A 180 20.29 3.57 -5.43
N LYS A 181 20.11 3.27 -4.15
CA LYS A 181 19.91 1.95 -3.58
C LYS A 181 18.59 1.92 -2.84
N ASN A 182 17.97 0.76 -2.82
CA ASN A 182 16.78 0.56 -2.01
C ASN A 182 17.17 0.21 -0.58
N GLU A 183 16.47 0.83 0.36
CA GLU A 183 16.53 0.49 1.77
C GLU A 183 15.34 -0.39 2.16
N LEU A 184 15.55 -1.22 3.17
CA LEU A 184 14.50 -1.91 3.89
C LEU A 184 14.12 -1.09 5.12
N ILE A 185 12.93 -0.53 5.11
CA ILE A 185 12.38 0.25 6.22
C ILE A 185 11.49 -0.67 7.05
N THR A 186 11.79 -0.79 8.34
CA THR A 186 11.10 -1.71 9.23
C THR A 186 10.51 -0.97 10.43
N GLY A 187 9.21 -1.10 10.64
CA GLY A 187 8.53 -0.69 11.86
C GLY A 187 8.50 -1.82 12.89
N VAL A 188 8.93 -1.56 14.12
CA VAL A 188 9.12 -2.57 15.14
C VAL A 188 8.32 -2.28 16.39
N ARG A 189 7.66 -3.32 16.89
CA ARG A 189 7.06 -3.40 18.20
C ARG A 189 7.80 -4.45 19.04
N GLY A 190 8.12 -4.13 20.29
CA GLY A 190 8.82 -5.06 21.18
C GLY A 190 8.23 -5.15 22.58
N GLU A 191 8.74 -6.09 23.37
CA GLU A 191 8.38 -6.32 24.78
C GLU A 191 9.64 -6.10 25.67
N PRO A 192 9.55 -5.92 26.98
CA PRO A 192 8.36 -6.17 27.81
C PRO A 192 7.42 -4.97 27.85
N ASP A 193 6.14 -5.29 27.99
CA ASP A 193 5.05 -4.31 28.17
C ASP A 193 4.85 -3.32 27.00
N ARG A 194 5.19 -3.72 25.75
CA ARG A 194 5.08 -2.89 24.53
C ARG A 194 5.94 -1.62 24.57
N ASN A 195 7.04 -1.65 25.28
CA ASN A 195 7.91 -0.51 25.51
C ASN A 195 9.05 -0.37 24.53
N VAL A 196 9.14 -1.25 23.54
CA VAL A 196 10.14 -1.15 22.46
C VAL A 196 9.40 -0.77 21.19
N ARG A 197 9.73 0.37 20.65
CA ARG A 197 9.38 0.80 19.31
C ARG A 197 10.63 1.26 18.61
N GLU A 198 10.80 0.84 17.42
CA GLU A 198 11.95 1.25 16.63
C GLU A 198 11.53 1.38 15.17
N ILE A 199 12.10 2.36 14.49
CA ILE A 199 12.18 2.40 13.04
C ILE A 199 13.61 2.03 12.70
N ILE A 200 13.78 1.05 11.83
CA ILE A 200 15.09 0.60 11.38
C ILE A 200 15.13 0.76 9.87
N VAL A 201 16.11 1.52 9.40
CA VAL A 201 16.46 1.62 7.98
C VAL A 201 17.74 0.85 7.76
N SER A 202 17.72 -0.04 6.78
CA SER A 202 18.87 -0.89 6.49
C SER A 202 19.01 -1.15 5.00
N SER A 203 20.23 -1.19 4.52
CA SER A 203 20.57 -1.54 3.14
C SER A 203 21.41 -2.81 3.05
N VAL A 204 21.51 -3.33 1.83
CA VAL A 204 22.32 -4.50 1.52
C VAL A 204 23.44 -4.12 0.56
N THR A 205 24.68 -4.33 0.98
CA THR A 205 25.86 -4.11 0.12
C THR A 205 26.30 -5.42 -0.55
N GLY A 206 25.67 -5.79 -1.65
CA GLY A 206 25.90 -7.05 -2.33
C GLY A 206 24.76 -8.04 -2.11
N THR A 207 25.02 -9.34 -2.13
CA THR A 207 23.94 -10.31 -1.98
C THR A 207 23.44 -10.41 -0.54
N PHE A 208 22.14 -10.38 -0.33
CA PHE A 208 21.49 -10.53 0.99
C PHE A 208 21.74 -11.91 1.65
N THR A 209 22.22 -12.89 0.89
CA THR A 209 22.58 -14.22 1.44
C THR A 209 23.76 -14.19 2.39
N VAL A 210 24.53 -13.10 2.40
CA VAL A 210 25.69 -12.92 3.28
C VAL A 210 25.32 -11.95 4.39
N PHE A 211 25.18 -12.43 5.61
CA PHE A 211 24.80 -11.64 6.77
C PHE A 211 25.63 -10.36 6.97
N ALA A 212 26.93 -10.42 6.68
CA ALA A 212 27.83 -9.26 6.78
C ALA A 212 27.59 -8.17 5.72
N ASN A 213 26.70 -8.41 4.74
CA ASN A 213 26.34 -7.41 3.73
C ASN A 213 25.22 -6.47 4.21
N TRP A 214 24.51 -6.84 5.27
CA TRP A 214 23.47 -5.99 5.84
C TRP A 214 24.10 -4.87 6.65
N ASN A 215 23.63 -3.66 6.41
CA ASN A 215 24.02 -2.44 7.11
C ASN A 215 22.77 -1.79 7.73
N ILE A 216 22.82 -1.48 9.01
CA ILE A 216 21.81 -0.63 9.67
C ILE A 216 22.30 0.80 9.55
N GLU A 217 21.63 1.59 8.73
CA GLU A 217 21.96 2.99 8.48
C GLU A 217 21.39 3.89 9.56
N PHE A 218 20.14 3.59 9.93
CA PHE A 218 19.43 4.35 10.93
C PHE A 218 18.65 3.43 11.85
N ARG A 219 18.61 3.80 13.11
CA ARG A 219 17.80 3.15 14.12
C ARG A 219 17.36 4.18 15.14
N THR A 220 16.07 4.31 15.36
CA THR A 220 15.57 5.20 16.41
C THR A 220 15.93 4.63 17.79
N GLU A 221 16.05 5.50 18.79
CA GLU A 221 16.21 5.05 20.16
C GLU A 221 14.97 4.26 20.62
N ASN A 222 15.22 3.24 21.46
CA ASN A 222 14.16 2.44 22.05
C ASN A 222 13.33 3.32 23.00
N GLU A 223 12.15 3.71 22.57
CA GLU A 223 11.21 4.51 23.34
C GLU A 223 9.89 3.75 23.56
N GLY A 224 9.14 4.12 24.58
CA GLY A 224 7.87 3.44 24.90
C GLY A 224 6.81 3.56 23.80
N GLY A 225 5.86 2.64 23.79
CA GLY A 225 4.75 2.59 22.84
C GLY A 225 4.86 1.44 21.85
N ALA A 226 3.83 1.27 21.01
CA ALA A 226 3.79 0.23 19.98
C ALA A 226 3.72 0.86 18.60
N LEU A 227 4.64 0.48 17.71
CA LEU A 227 4.64 0.84 16.31
C LEU A 227 4.26 -0.40 15.49
N TYR A 228 3.19 -0.30 14.70
CA TYR A 228 2.71 -1.41 13.87
C TYR A 228 3.03 -1.23 12.39
N SER A 229 3.10 0.00 11.91
CA SER A 229 3.48 0.30 10.55
C SER A 229 4.28 1.58 10.46
N VAL A 230 5.00 1.70 9.36
CA VAL A 230 5.64 2.92 8.88
C VAL A 230 5.17 3.17 7.45
N THR A 231 5.06 4.43 7.08
CA THR A 231 4.81 4.87 5.71
C THR A 231 5.86 5.89 5.30
N THR A 232 5.96 6.17 4.03
CA THR A 232 6.91 7.15 3.49
C THR A 232 6.18 8.16 2.62
N GLY A 233 6.76 9.32 2.45
CA GLY A 233 6.23 10.39 1.60
C GLY A 233 7.22 11.53 1.47
N ASP A 234 6.84 12.55 0.75
CA ASP A 234 7.48 13.86 0.67
C ASP A 234 6.38 14.87 1.02
N LEU A 235 6.13 15.04 2.33
CA LEU A 235 4.97 15.79 2.81
C LEU A 235 5.14 17.29 2.58
N ASP A 236 6.32 17.84 2.83
CA ASP A 236 6.57 19.27 2.69
C ASP A 236 7.00 19.67 1.27
N GLY A 237 7.13 18.72 0.34
CA GLY A 237 7.40 18.96 -1.07
C GLY A 237 8.80 19.49 -1.36
N ASP A 238 9.76 19.31 -0.45
CA ASP A 238 11.13 19.78 -0.62
C ASP A 238 12.00 18.84 -1.48
N GLY A 239 11.48 17.64 -1.76
CA GLY A 239 12.10 16.60 -2.58
C GLY A 239 12.90 15.58 -1.79
N ASN A 240 13.13 15.78 -0.50
CA ASN A 240 13.58 14.73 0.39
C ASN A 240 12.35 13.89 0.83
N ARG A 241 12.57 12.67 1.23
CA ARG A 241 11.46 11.82 1.66
C ARG A 241 11.49 11.61 3.17
N GLU A 242 10.31 11.53 3.74
CA GLU A 242 10.14 11.27 5.16
C GLU A 242 9.67 9.85 5.42
N ILE A 243 9.99 9.38 6.62
CA ILE A 243 9.44 8.17 7.24
C ILE A 243 8.46 8.61 8.32
N HIS A 244 7.21 8.19 8.20
CA HIS A 244 6.13 8.51 9.13
C HIS A 244 5.87 7.31 10.04
N GLY A 245 6.07 7.47 11.33
CA GLY A 245 5.76 6.48 12.35
C GLY A 245 4.52 6.90 13.17
N LEU A 246 3.40 6.18 13.01
CA LEU A 246 2.22 6.37 13.85
C LEU A 246 2.19 5.38 15.00
N LEU A 247 2.26 5.90 16.21
CA LEU A 247 2.30 5.09 17.42
C LEU A 247 0.89 4.75 17.89
N TRP A 248 0.67 3.45 18.05
CA TRP A 248 -0.63 2.95 18.47
C TRP A 248 -0.99 3.37 19.91
N ASP A 249 -0.12 3.13 20.89
CA ASP A 249 -0.46 3.30 22.32
C ASP A 249 -0.56 4.76 22.77
N LEU A 250 -0.02 5.72 22.05
CA LEU A 250 0.03 7.13 22.44
C LEU A 250 -0.57 8.04 21.38
N PHE A 251 -1.09 7.47 20.31
CA PHE A 251 -1.56 8.22 19.15
C PHE A 251 -0.61 9.38 18.82
N THR A 252 0.65 9.05 18.65
CA THR A 252 1.74 10.00 18.41
C THR A 252 2.27 9.80 17.01
N LEU A 253 2.40 10.87 16.25
CA LEU A 253 3.03 10.88 14.95
C LEU A 253 4.48 11.34 15.09
N ARG A 254 5.40 10.63 14.45
CA ARG A 254 6.79 11.03 14.26
C ARG A 254 7.15 11.05 12.81
N ILE A 255 7.83 12.10 12.39
CA ILE A 255 8.29 12.32 11.03
C ILE A 255 9.81 12.41 11.06
N TYR A 256 10.48 11.51 10.34
CA TYR A 256 11.93 11.51 10.16
C TYR A 256 12.22 11.78 8.69
N GLU A 257 13.03 12.77 8.42
CA GLU A 257 13.44 13.16 7.08
C GLU A 257 14.77 12.54 6.69
N ALA A 258 14.89 12.06 5.46
CA ALA A 258 16.15 11.65 4.85
C ALA A 258 16.88 12.89 4.36
N THR A 259 17.87 13.36 5.12
CA THR A 259 18.61 14.61 4.83
C THR A 259 19.84 14.40 3.94
N GLY A 260 20.05 13.19 3.47
CA GLY A 260 21.13 12.78 2.56
C GLY A 260 21.49 11.30 2.74
N PRO A 261 22.43 10.78 1.95
CA PRO A 261 22.80 9.37 1.98
C PRO A 261 23.08 8.85 3.39
N ASP A 262 22.38 7.78 3.78
CA ASP A 262 22.45 7.12 5.09
C ASP A 262 22.21 8.10 6.28
N THR A 263 21.48 9.20 6.08
CA THR A 263 21.32 10.25 7.10
C THR A 263 19.85 10.63 7.29
N TYR A 264 19.35 10.42 8.52
CA TYR A 264 17.94 10.63 8.88
C TYR A 264 17.83 11.48 10.14
N GLU A 265 16.97 12.47 10.15
CA GLU A 265 16.77 13.39 11.28
C GLU A 265 15.28 13.46 11.67
N LEU A 266 15.00 13.54 12.97
CA LEU A 266 13.64 13.77 13.46
C LEU A 266 13.23 15.20 13.11
N GLN A 267 12.28 15.34 12.21
CA GLN A 267 11.73 16.62 11.78
C GLN A 267 10.59 17.09 12.70
N SER A 268 9.66 16.18 13.01
CA SER A 268 8.48 16.50 13.80
C SER A 268 8.06 15.38 14.73
N GLU A 269 7.53 15.74 15.90
CA GLU A 269 6.87 14.83 16.84
C GLU A 269 5.60 15.50 17.37
N ILE A 270 4.43 14.90 17.08
CA ILE A 270 3.14 15.34 17.58
C ILE A 270 2.63 14.28 18.56
N ILE A 271 2.66 14.61 19.84
CA ILE A 271 2.28 13.71 20.92
C ILE A 271 0.79 13.87 21.22
N GLU A 272 0.04 12.74 21.31
CA GLU A 272 -1.40 12.73 21.55
C GLU A 272 -2.15 13.61 20.55
N LEU A 273 -2.08 13.26 19.25
CA LEU A 273 -2.77 13.95 18.13
C LEU A 273 -4.20 14.39 18.48
N ASP A 274 -4.91 13.59 19.26
CA ASP A 274 -6.18 13.96 19.88
C ASP A 274 -6.28 13.29 21.27
N PRO A 275 -6.43 14.07 22.37
CA PRO A 275 -6.53 13.53 23.73
C PRO A 275 -7.81 12.74 24.00
N ASN A 276 -8.75 12.69 23.06
CA ASN A 276 -9.97 11.88 23.17
C ASN A 276 -9.85 10.54 22.43
N ILE A 277 -8.73 10.29 21.75
CA ILE A 277 -8.46 9.06 21.01
C ILE A 277 -7.32 8.32 21.69
N ASP A 278 -7.60 7.10 22.14
CA ASP A 278 -6.64 6.34 22.92
C ASP A 278 -5.53 5.72 22.06
N TYR A 279 -5.80 5.47 20.76
CA TYR A 279 -4.89 4.71 19.89
C TYR A 279 -4.86 5.23 18.47
N GLY A 280 -3.68 5.16 17.84
CA GLY A 280 -3.53 5.28 16.39
C GLY A 280 -4.01 4.01 15.65
N ALA A 281 -4.27 4.11 14.36
CA ALA A 281 -4.46 2.94 13.53
C ALA A 281 -3.14 2.15 13.38
N TRP A 282 -3.25 0.89 12.94
CA TRP A 282 -2.05 0.07 12.76
C TRP A 282 -1.22 0.51 11.56
N ASP A 283 -1.89 0.86 10.47
CA ASP A 283 -1.30 1.39 9.23
C ASP A 283 -2.16 2.58 8.78
N GLY A 284 -2.06 3.67 9.52
CA GLY A 284 -3.06 4.73 9.49
C GLY A 284 -2.55 6.06 8.94
N VAL A 285 -1.49 6.07 8.14
CA VAL A 285 -0.97 7.29 7.51
C VAL A 285 -0.90 7.11 6.01
N GLY A 286 -1.37 8.11 5.26
CA GLY A 286 -1.20 8.20 3.82
C GLY A 286 -0.82 9.63 3.43
N VAL A 287 0.07 9.78 2.46
CA VAL A 287 0.55 11.07 1.96
C VAL A 287 0.39 11.16 0.45
N THR A 288 -0.25 12.21 -0.04
CA THR A 288 -0.42 12.46 -1.48
C THR A 288 -0.89 13.89 -1.75
N ASP A 289 -0.68 14.38 -2.94
CA ASP A 289 -1.33 15.59 -3.49
C ASP A 289 -2.67 15.17 -4.12
N VAL A 290 -3.74 15.19 -3.31
CA VAL A 290 -5.06 14.67 -3.74
C VAL A 290 -5.76 15.60 -4.72
N ASN A 291 -5.46 16.89 -4.67
CA ASN A 291 -6.11 17.92 -5.48
C ASN A 291 -5.27 18.38 -6.67
N ASN A 292 -4.05 17.85 -6.83
CA ASN A 292 -3.06 18.17 -7.86
C ASN A 292 -2.68 19.66 -7.87
N ASP A 293 -2.60 20.30 -6.70
CA ASP A 293 -2.17 21.70 -6.58
C ASP A 293 -0.66 21.88 -6.37
N GLY A 294 0.06 20.78 -6.16
CA GLY A 294 1.49 20.71 -5.95
C GLY A 294 1.91 20.70 -4.48
N THR A 295 0.94 20.67 -3.57
CA THR A 295 1.14 20.50 -2.12
C THR A 295 0.69 19.10 -1.74
N ASN A 296 1.50 18.37 -0.99
CA ASN A 296 1.10 17.07 -0.49
C ASN A 296 0.30 17.21 0.81
N GLU A 297 -0.66 16.34 0.98
CA GLU A 297 -1.46 16.23 2.20
C GLU A 297 -1.21 14.90 2.89
N MET A 298 -1.25 14.93 4.22
CA MET A 298 -1.23 13.73 5.04
C MET A 298 -2.61 13.46 5.64
N TYR A 299 -3.04 12.22 5.51
CA TYR A 299 -4.28 11.70 6.08
C TYR A 299 -3.94 10.71 7.18
N ILE A 300 -4.56 10.86 8.35
CA ILE A 300 -4.26 10.03 9.53
C ILE A 300 -5.55 9.43 10.07
N ALA A 301 -5.56 8.11 10.21
CA ALA A 301 -6.67 7.36 10.78
C ALA A 301 -6.47 7.12 12.28
N GLY A 302 -7.48 7.49 13.07
CA GLY A 302 -7.53 7.21 14.50
C GLY A 302 -8.29 5.91 14.81
N MET A 303 -7.93 5.26 15.90
CA MET A 303 -8.64 4.09 16.42
C MET A 303 -9.33 4.41 17.74
N ASN A 304 -10.65 4.58 17.69
CA ASN A 304 -11.46 4.73 18.87
C ASN A 304 -11.78 3.35 19.50
N LEU A 305 -11.91 3.29 20.80
CA LEU A 305 -12.28 2.06 21.50
C LEU A 305 -13.74 1.67 21.24
N PRO A 306 -14.08 0.37 21.36
CA PRO A 306 -15.47 -0.07 21.34
C PRO A 306 -16.31 0.67 22.41
N GLY A 307 -17.38 1.29 21.97
CA GLY A 307 -18.26 2.13 22.80
C GLY A 307 -18.24 3.60 22.45
N ASP A 308 -17.24 4.06 21.72
CA ASP A 308 -17.28 5.34 21.03
C ASP A 308 -18.05 5.17 19.72
N ASN A 309 -18.91 6.14 19.41
CA ASN A 309 -19.82 6.02 18.28
C ASN A 309 -19.32 6.73 17.02
N TYR A 310 -18.01 6.92 16.89
CA TYR A 310 -17.41 7.60 15.75
C TYR A 310 -15.97 7.15 15.50
N HIS A 311 -15.51 7.42 14.28
CA HIS A 311 -14.13 7.27 13.83
C HIS A 311 -13.66 8.61 13.34
N THR A 312 -12.45 9.00 13.68
CA THR A 312 -11.90 10.29 13.29
C THR A 312 -10.80 10.12 12.24
N LEU A 313 -10.92 10.90 11.16
CA LEU A 313 -9.86 11.13 10.20
C LEU A 313 -9.28 12.51 10.43
N PHE A 314 -7.96 12.59 10.44
CA PHE A 314 -7.20 13.81 10.55
C PHE A 314 -6.53 14.13 9.23
N PHE A 315 -6.19 15.39 9.09
CA PHE A 315 -5.59 16.01 7.93
C PHE A 315 -4.45 16.93 8.36
N ILE A 316 -3.35 16.88 7.64
CA ILE A 316 -2.24 17.82 7.76
C ILE A 316 -1.88 18.26 6.34
N GLU A 317 -1.75 19.57 6.13
CA GLU A 317 -1.28 20.16 4.87
C GLU A 317 0.25 20.28 4.90
N GLY A 318 0.92 19.91 3.82
CA GLY A 318 2.36 19.76 3.81
C GLY A 318 3.15 21.06 3.78
N GLU A 319 2.55 22.17 3.36
CA GLU A 319 3.15 23.50 3.48
C GLU A 319 3.12 24.00 4.92
N ALA A 320 4.03 23.52 5.75
CA ALA A 320 4.30 24.20 7.00
C ALA A 320 5.18 25.43 6.74
N ASP A 321 4.81 26.58 7.30
CA ASP A 321 5.51 27.90 7.15
C ASP A 321 7.02 27.86 7.45
N ASN A 322 7.54 26.74 7.98
CA ASN A 322 8.94 26.61 8.46
C ASN A 322 9.54 25.21 8.27
N GLY A 323 8.89 24.29 7.54
CA GLY A 323 9.35 22.89 7.42
C GLY A 323 9.20 22.08 8.71
N THR A 324 8.50 22.56 9.72
CA THR A 324 8.21 21.85 10.97
C THR A 324 6.71 21.76 11.17
N ILE A 325 6.19 20.57 11.21
CA ILE A 325 4.78 20.29 11.48
C ILE A 325 4.57 20.15 12.98
N ASP A 326 3.56 20.82 13.52
CA ASP A 326 3.21 20.78 14.95
C ASP A 326 1.71 20.57 15.18
N ASP A 327 1.29 20.54 16.44
CA ASP A 327 -0.11 20.29 16.84
C ASP A 327 -1.12 21.23 16.18
N SER A 328 -0.70 22.45 15.80
CA SER A 328 -1.59 23.46 15.20
C SER A 328 -1.91 23.17 13.72
N ASP A 329 -1.13 22.32 13.07
CA ASP A 329 -1.33 21.91 11.67
C ASP A 329 -2.32 20.76 11.55
N VAL A 330 -2.58 20.06 12.65
CA VAL A 330 -3.51 18.93 12.68
C VAL A 330 -4.95 19.41 12.67
N LYS A 331 -5.70 18.99 11.67
CA LYS A 331 -7.13 19.31 11.52
C LYS A 331 -7.95 18.02 11.56
N VAL A 332 -9.14 18.05 12.14
CA VAL A 332 -10.12 16.97 11.98
C VAL A 332 -10.74 17.12 10.59
N LEU A 333 -10.50 16.15 9.72
CA LEU A 333 -11.12 16.12 8.40
C LEU A 333 -12.60 15.73 8.51
N MET A 334 -12.87 14.59 9.17
CA MET A 334 -14.24 14.12 9.38
C MET A 334 -14.34 13.13 10.53
N GLU A 335 -15.56 13.01 11.05
CA GLU A 335 -15.97 11.98 12.00
C GLU A 335 -17.03 11.09 11.36
N LEU A 336 -16.73 9.79 11.22
CA LEU A 336 -17.66 8.81 10.69
C LEU A 336 -18.39 8.12 11.84
N SER A 337 -19.68 8.31 11.93
CA SER A 337 -20.48 7.73 13.02
C SER A 337 -20.88 6.28 12.71
N HIS A 338 -20.66 5.37 13.65
CA HIS A 338 -21.10 3.99 13.55
C HIS A 338 -21.61 3.48 14.91
N PRO A 339 -22.78 2.76 14.94
CA PRO A 339 -23.41 2.34 16.19
C PRO A 339 -22.55 1.39 17.03
N GLU A 340 -21.71 0.58 16.41
CA GLU A 340 -20.85 -0.38 17.10
C GLU A 340 -19.52 0.22 17.56
N GLY A 341 -19.27 1.50 17.27
CA GLY A 341 -17.98 2.14 17.54
C GLY A 341 -16.84 1.51 16.74
N GLY A 342 -15.62 1.81 17.12
CA GLY A 342 -14.46 1.16 16.56
C GLY A 342 -13.51 2.13 15.87
N GLY A 343 -12.45 1.64 15.29
CA GLY A 343 -11.41 2.41 14.64
C GLY A 343 -11.03 1.86 13.29
N PHE A 344 -10.29 2.62 12.56
CA PHE A 344 -9.65 2.17 11.34
C PHE A 344 -8.39 1.39 11.67
N ASN A 345 -8.04 0.41 10.84
CA ASN A 345 -6.78 -0.31 10.95
C ASN A 345 -5.76 0.15 9.93
N ASN A 346 -6.19 0.44 8.71
CA ASN A 346 -5.30 1.01 7.70
C ASN A 346 -6.02 2.00 6.81
N ILE A 347 -5.24 2.81 6.13
CA ILE A 347 -5.63 3.71 5.06
C ILE A 347 -4.81 3.35 3.83
N GLU A 348 -5.47 3.29 2.68
CA GLU A 348 -4.85 3.13 1.37
C GLU A 348 -5.36 4.25 0.48
N ILE A 349 -4.46 4.94 -0.21
CA ILE A 349 -4.83 6.02 -1.13
C ILE A 349 -4.70 5.52 -2.56
N CYS A 350 -5.80 5.51 -3.30
CA CYS A 350 -5.85 4.97 -4.65
C CYS A 350 -6.96 5.63 -5.47
N ASP A 351 -7.04 5.29 -6.74
CA ASP A 351 -8.11 5.67 -7.66
C ASP A 351 -8.84 4.37 -8.06
N PRO A 352 -9.84 3.94 -7.28
CA PRO A 352 -10.43 2.62 -7.44
C PRO A 352 -11.37 2.50 -8.64
N ASP A 353 -11.93 3.59 -9.14
CA ASP A 353 -12.83 3.58 -10.30
C ASP A 353 -12.21 4.18 -11.57
N GLY A 354 -10.95 4.65 -11.47
CA GLY A 354 -10.16 5.12 -12.60
C GLY A 354 -10.63 6.46 -13.18
N ASP A 355 -11.39 7.24 -12.41
CA ASP A 355 -11.91 8.53 -12.87
C ASP A 355 -10.92 9.69 -12.71
N GLY A 356 -9.80 9.44 -12.02
CA GLY A 356 -8.72 10.38 -11.76
C GLY A 356 -8.85 11.11 -10.43
N ASN A 357 -9.91 10.87 -9.66
CA ASN A 357 -10.02 11.35 -8.28
C ASN A 357 -9.51 10.27 -7.32
N LEU A 358 -8.82 10.68 -6.27
CA LEU A 358 -8.29 9.73 -5.31
C LEU A 358 -9.29 9.45 -4.19
N SER A 359 -9.33 8.20 -3.78
CA SER A 359 -10.08 7.72 -2.63
C SER A 359 -9.16 7.37 -1.47
N LEU A 360 -9.65 7.62 -0.27
CA LEU A 360 -9.13 7.04 0.97
C LEU A 360 -9.92 5.75 1.25
N MET A 361 -9.29 4.61 1.00
CA MET A 361 -9.87 3.31 1.33
C MET A 361 -9.52 2.94 2.77
N LEU A 362 -10.51 2.72 3.61
CA LEU A 362 -10.33 2.53 5.05
C LEU A 362 -10.90 1.20 5.51
N ALA A 363 -10.07 0.36 6.11
CA ALA A 363 -10.50 -0.88 6.74
C ALA A 363 -10.90 -0.67 8.21
N GLY A 364 -12.16 -0.92 8.52
CA GLY A 364 -12.74 -0.71 9.83
C GLY A 364 -12.65 -1.95 10.72
N ARG A 365 -11.80 -1.90 11.75
CA ARG A 365 -11.50 -3.03 12.63
C ARG A 365 -12.71 -3.62 13.33
N TYR A 366 -13.54 -2.78 13.95
CA TYR A 366 -14.67 -3.22 14.75
C TYR A 366 -16.00 -3.08 14.04
N THR A 367 -16.06 -2.24 13.03
CA THR A 367 -17.28 -2.05 12.23
C THR A 367 -17.49 -3.16 11.21
N GLY A 368 -16.42 -3.84 10.79
CA GLY A 368 -16.48 -4.79 9.69
C GLY A 368 -16.81 -4.14 8.34
N LEU A 369 -16.56 -2.84 8.21
CA LEU A 369 -16.80 -2.07 7.00
C LEU A 369 -15.47 -1.76 6.28
N VAL A 370 -15.52 -1.71 4.97
CA VAL A 370 -14.55 -1.00 4.14
C VAL A 370 -15.22 0.27 3.65
N TYR A 371 -14.65 1.40 3.98
CA TYR A 371 -15.11 2.69 3.49
C TYR A 371 -14.34 3.08 2.25
N ASP A 372 -15.03 3.71 1.33
CA ASP A 372 -14.49 4.41 0.19
C ASP A 372 -14.85 5.89 0.35
N ILE A 373 -13.84 6.73 0.54
CA ILE A 373 -13.97 8.16 0.77
C ILE A 373 -13.27 8.87 -0.37
N GLU A 374 -14.05 9.26 -1.37
CA GLU A 374 -13.54 9.79 -2.62
C GLU A 374 -13.48 11.32 -2.60
N TYR A 375 -12.37 11.88 -3.05
CA TYR A 375 -12.25 13.30 -3.29
C TYR A 375 -13.03 13.70 -4.55
N LYS A 376 -13.86 14.73 -4.46
CA LYS A 376 -14.74 15.20 -5.56
C LYS A 376 -14.01 15.86 -6.73
N GLY A 377 -12.69 15.86 -6.74
CA GLY A 377 -11.90 16.57 -7.75
C GLY A 377 -11.97 18.09 -7.66
N THR A 378 -12.66 18.63 -6.67
CA THR A 378 -12.82 20.09 -6.48
C THR A 378 -13.05 20.44 -5.01
N GLY A 379 -12.51 21.58 -4.60
CA GLY A 379 -12.66 22.10 -3.25
C GLY A 379 -11.39 21.95 -2.43
N ASP A 380 -11.43 22.42 -1.22
CA ASP A 380 -10.31 22.31 -0.27
C ASP A 380 -10.31 20.88 0.33
N PRO A 381 -9.25 20.10 0.19
CA PRO A 381 -9.17 18.74 0.71
C PRO A 381 -9.26 18.67 2.24
N ALA A 382 -8.93 19.75 2.97
CA ALA A 382 -9.13 19.86 4.40
C ALA A 382 -10.62 19.95 4.81
N ASN A 383 -11.54 20.09 3.86
CA ASN A 383 -12.95 20.26 4.12
C ASN A 383 -13.72 18.97 3.79
N SER A 384 -14.39 18.38 4.77
CA SER A 384 -15.18 17.16 4.59
C SER A 384 -16.26 17.26 3.49
N SER A 385 -16.73 18.47 3.15
CA SER A 385 -17.67 18.67 2.05
C SER A 385 -17.06 18.44 0.66
N SER A 386 -15.75 18.35 0.55
CA SER A 386 -15.02 18.05 -0.69
C SER A 386 -14.91 16.54 -0.96
N TRP A 387 -15.48 15.73 -0.09
CA TRP A 387 -15.41 14.26 -0.14
C TRP A 387 -16.80 13.65 -0.22
N ASP A 388 -16.91 12.57 -0.96
CA ASP A 388 -18.05 11.66 -0.93
C ASP A 388 -17.69 10.42 -0.11
N VAL A 389 -18.59 10.00 0.76
CA VAL A 389 -18.38 8.85 1.65
C VAL A 389 -19.32 7.73 1.26
N SER A 390 -18.77 6.60 0.93
CA SER A 390 -19.51 5.38 0.64
C SER A 390 -19.00 4.19 1.48
N VAL A 391 -19.78 3.11 1.54
CA VAL A 391 -19.37 1.83 2.13
C VAL A 391 -19.13 0.87 0.97
N ALA A 392 -17.88 0.54 0.72
CA ALA A 392 -17.47 -0.38 -0.31
C ALA A 392 -17.82 -1.84 0.06
N TYR A 393 -17.74 -2.19 1.34
CA TYR A 393 -18.06 -3.53 1.81
C TYR A 393 -18.59 -3.53 3.26
N ASP A 394 -19.59 -4.39 3.50
CA ASP A 394 -20.15 -4.64 4.84
C ASP A 394 -20.13 -6.17 5.09
N ILE A 395 -19.21 -6.62 5.92
CA ILE A 395 -19.03 -8.05 6.19
C ILE A 395 -20.21 -8.63 6.97
N PHE A 396 -20.90 -7.83 7.80
CA PHE A 396 -22.07 -8.29 8.55
C PHE A 396 -23.28 -8.48 7.65
N ALA A 397 -23.50 -7.53 6.72
CA ALA A 397 -24.58 -7.67 5.73
C ALA A 397 -24.35 -8.88 4.83
N THR A 398 -23.12 -9.08 4.36
CA THR A 398 -22.74 -10.22 3.52
C THR A 398 -22.91 -11.54 4.27
N ALA A 399 -22.37 -11.63 5.48
CA ALA A 399 -22.48 -12.84 6.30
C ALA A 399 -23.94 -13.14 6.69
N ALA A 400 -24.76 -12.12 6.95
CA ALA A 400 -26.19 -12.29 7.21
C ALA A 400 -26.92 -12.87 5.99
N ALA A 401 -26.58 -12.39 4.80
CA ALA A 401 -27.12 -12.91 3.55
C ALA A 401 -26.72 -14.37 3.29
N ASP A 402 -25.44 -14.70 3.46
CA ASP A 402 -24.91 -16.05 3.31
C ASP A 402 -25.53 -17.06 4.30
N LEU A 403 -25.77 -16.64 5.54
CA LEU A 403 -26.37 -17.47 6.58
C LEU A 403 -27.91 -17.46 6.56
N GLY A 404 -28.53 -16.58 5.79
CA GLY A 404 -29.99 -16.41 5.76
C GLY A 404 -30.58 -15.90 7.09
N ILE A 405 -29.84 -15.07 7.82
CA ILE A 405 -30.22 -14.45 9.09
C ILE A 405 -30.27 -12.93 8.97
N SER A 406 -30.76 -12.23 9.99
CA SER A 406 -30.70 -10.77 10.00
C SER A 406 -29.30 -10.26 10.33
N ALA A 407 -28.95 -9.04 9.91
CA ALA A 407 -27.67 -8.40 10.23
C ALA A 407 -27.44 -8.34 11.77
N ASP A 408 -28.46 -7.98 12.55
CA ASP A 408 -28.38 -7.99 14.02
C ASP A 408 -28.08 -9.38 14.60
N SER A 409 -28.55 -10.45 13.93
CA SER A 409 -28.23 -11.81 14.33
C SER A 409 -26.82 -12.21 13.93
N ALA A 410 -26.33 -11.70 12.82
CA ALA A 410 -24.95 -11.90 12.39
C ALA A 410 -23.96 -11.31 13.40
N LEU A 411 -24.22 -10.10 13.89
CA LEU A 411 -23.43 -9.46 14.96
C LEU A 411 -23.25 -10.32 16.21
N SER A 412 -24.24 -11.17 16.54
CA SER A 412 -24.18 -12.06 17.71
C SER A 412 -23.47 -13.39 17.46
N VAL A 413 -23.26 -13.75 16.21
CA VAL A 413 -22.71 -15.07 15.78
C VAL A 413 -21.31 -14.92 15.21
N ILE A 414 -20.99 -13.76 14.64
CA ILE A 414 -19.74 -13.48 13.95
C ILE A 414 -19.10 -12.29 14.66
N SER A 415 -17.81 -12.38 14.92
CA SER A 415 -16.99 -11.25 15.40
C SER A 415 -15.97 -10.86 14.33
N PRO A 416 -16.42 -10.39 13.17
CA PRO A 416 -15.51 -10.09 12.07
C PRO A 416 -14.80 -8.77 12.37
N ARG A 417 -13.58 -8.71 11.90
CA ARG A 417 -12.73 -7.52 11.96
C ARG A 417 -11.98 -7.44 10.67
N ILE A 418 -12.06 -6.31 10.00
CA ILE A 418 -11.22 -6.08 8.83
C ILE A 418 -9.89 -5.53 9.32
N ALA A 419 -8.80 -6.26 9.07
CA ALA A 419 -7.48 -5.86 9.55
C ALA A 419 -6.80 -4.92 8.60
N TYR A 420 -6.64 -5.36 7.39
CA TYR A 420 -5.90 -4.70 6.33
C TYR A 420 -6.62 -4.84 5.01
N GLY A 421 -6.54 -3.79 4.22
CA GLY A 421 -6.84 -3.84 2.81
C GLY A 421 -5.66 -3.33 2.00
N SER A 422 -5.60 -3.70 0.76
CA SER A 422 -4.59 -3.27 -0.20
C SER A 422 -5.19 -3.14 -1.58
N TYR A 423 -4.87 -2.05 -2.25
CA TYR A 423 -5.30 -1.79 -3.62
C TYR A 423 -4.52 -2.67 -4.59
N GLY A 424 -5.24 -3.39 -5.43
CA GLY A 424 -4.65 -4.30 -6.41
C GLY A 424 -4.47 -3.71 -7.81
N GLY A 425 -5.18 -2.62 -8.12
CA GLY A 425 -5.36 -2.21 -9.51
C GLY A 425 -6.20 -3.23 -10.27
N ASP A 426 -6.16 -3.24 -11.58
CA ASP A 426 -6.81 -4.21 -12.47
C ASP A 426 -5.94 -5.49 -12.54
N MET A 427 -6.08 -6.36 -11.52
CA MET A 427 -5.25 -7.57 -11.40
C MET A 427 -5.63 -8.65 -12.40
N ASP A 428 -6.91 -8.72 -12.80
CA ASP A 428 -7.41 -9.80 -13.65
C ASP A 428 -7.67 -9.34 -15.11
N ASN A 429 -7.28 -8.11 -15.42
CA ASN A 429 -7.34 -7.52 -16.76
C ASN A 429 -8.76 -7.39 -17.33
N ASP A 430 -9.79 -7.22 -16.49
CA ASP A 430 -11.17 -7.02 -16.92
C ASP A 430 -11.53 -5.54 -17.13
N GLY A 431 -10.64 -4.64 -16.77
CA GLY A 431 -10.77 -3.19 -16.89
C GLY A 431 -11.42 -2.54 -15.67
N LYS A 432 -11.45 -3.20 -14.54
CA LYS A 432 -11.88 -2.66 -13.25
C LYS A 432 -10.80 -2.89 -12.22
N ASN A 433 -10.82 -2.12 -11.16
CA ASN A 433 -9.80 -2.24 -10.12
C ASN A 433 -10.30 -3.05 -8.93
N GLU A 434 -9.41 -3.85 -8.38
CA GLU A 434 -9.65 -4.67 -7.22
C GLU A 434 -9.11 -4.03 -5.95
N TYR A 435 -9.84 -4.26 -4.86
CA TYR A 435 -9.37 -4.02 -3.51
C TYR A 435 -9.41 -5.33 -2.72
N VAL A 436 -8.25 -5.75 -2.24
CA VAL A 436 -8.08 -7.00 -1.48
C VAL A 436 -8.04 -6.67 0.00
N PHE A 437 -8.83 -7.36 0.81
CA PHE A 437 -8.77 -7.17 2.26
C PHE A 437 -8.87 -8.48 3.02
N VAL A 438 -8.39 -8.45 4.26
CA VAL A 438 -8.34 -9.63 5.12
C VAL A 438 -9.25 -9.45 6.33
N ASN A 439 -9.86 -10.55 6.68
CA ASN A 439 -10.62 -10.68 7.88
C ASN A 439 -9.69 -11.03 9.05
N TYR A 440 -9.78 -10.25 10.11
CA TYR A 440 -8.95 -10.40 11.29
C TYR A 440 -9.79 -10.76 12.51
N SER A 441 -9.40 -11.81 13.24
CA SER A 441 -9.95 -12.12 14.54
C SER A 441 -8.88 -12.02 15.62
N SER A 442 -9.17 -11.29 16.70
CA SER A 442 -8.30 -11.27 17.87
C SER A 442 -8.57 -12.40 18.83
N ASP A 443 -9.72 -13.06 18.71
CA ASP A 443 -10.08 -14.19 19.55
C ASP A 443 -9.63 -15.48 18.90
N PHE A 444 -8.51 -15.97 19.34
CA PHE A 444 -7.85 -17.16 18.86
C PHE A 444 -8.61 -18.47 19.10
N GLU A 445 -9.82 -18.46 19.59
CA GLU A 445 -10.50 -19.68 20.03
C GLU A 445 -11.82 -20.03 19.35
N ASP A 446 -12.52 -19.11 18.66
CA ASP A 446 -13.90 -19.37 18.22
C ASP A 446 -14.27 -18.87 16.81
N TRP A 447 -13.44 -19.16 15.81
CA TRP A 447 -13.77 -18.71 14.46
C TRP A 447 -14.24 -19.83 13.54
N SER A 448 -15.50 -19.73 13.10
CA SER A 448 -16.14 -20.65 12.17
C SER A 448 -16.33 -20.07 10.76
N ASN A 449 -15.74 -18.91 10.45
CA ASN A 449 -15.87 -18.35 9.11
C ASN A 449 -14.74 -18.87 8.21
N ASP A 450 -15.12 -19.45 7.08
CA ASP A 450 -14.21 -20.17 6.18
C ASP A 450 -13.40 -19.27 5.24
N ALA A 451 -13.64 -17.96 5.24
CA ALA A 451 -12.97 -17.04 4.33
C ALA A 451 -12.10 -16.01 5.08
N TYR A 452 -10.86 -15.86 4.64
CA TYR A 452 -9.86 -14.98 5.26
C TYR A 452 -9.52 -13.79 4.41
N VAL A 453 -9.50 -13.98 3.09
CA VAL A 453 -9.17 -12.97 2.10
C VAL A 453 -10.39 -12.79 1.22
N PHE A 454 -10.72 -11.54 0.97
CA PHE A 454 -11.83 -11.11 0.12
C PHE A 454 -11.30 -10.15 -0.93
N ILE A 455 -11.88 -10.22 -2.11
CA ILE A 455 -11.66 -9.23 -3.18
C ILE A 455 -13.00 -8.60 -3.49
N ILE A 456 -13.00 -7.29 -3.51
CA ILE A 456 -14.08 -6.48 -4.04
C ILE A 456 -13.58 -5.72 -5.26
N GLU A 457 -14.46 -5.52 -6.20
CA GLU A 457 -14.21 -4.85 -7.46
C GLU A 457 -15.16 -3.65 -7.57
N ASN A 458 -14.66 -2.51 -8.00
CA ASN A 458 -15.53 -1.39 -8.34
C ASN A 458 -16.26 -1.72 -9.66
N GLY A 459 -17.60 -1.76 -9.61
CA GLY A 459 -18.44 -2.11 -10.76
C GLY A 459 -18.44 -1.07 -11.88
N THR A 460 -17.85 0.08 -11.67
CA THR A 460 -17.57 1.05 -12.72
C THR A 460 -16.49 0.44 -13.61
N THR A 461 -16.89 -0.05 -14.77
CA THR A 461 -15.91 -0.49 -15.76
C THR A 461 -15.00 0.70 -16.03
N LEU A 462 -13.70 0.56 -15.77
CA LEU A 462 -12.72 1.49 -16.32
C LEU A 462 -13.04 1.54 -17.81
N ALA A 463 -13.76 2.56 -18.22
CA ALA A 463 -14.05 2.68 -19.63
C ALA A 463 -12.70 2.81 -20.31
N ILE A 464 -12.20 1.70 -20.88
CA ILE A 464 -11.46 1.84 -22.11
C ILE A 464 -12.46 2.52 -23.02
N SER A 465 -12.52 3.84 -22.90
CA SER A 465 -13.46 4.65 -23.65
C SER A 465 -13.14 4.46 -25.11
N SER A 466 -13.82 3.48 -25.72
CA SER A 466 -14.04 3.48 -27.16
C SER A 466 -14.92 4.69 -27.58
N ASP A 467 -15.37 5.50 -26.65
CA ASP A 467 -16.02 6.77 -26.86
C ASP A 467 -15.01 7.92 -26.72
N ASN A 468 -14.36 8.18 -27.86
CA ASN A 468 -13.50 9.31 -28.16
C ASN A 468 -14.15 10.69 -27.94
N ASN A 469 -14.60 11.05 -26.74
CA ASN A 469 -15.16 12.38 -26.49
C ASN A 469 -14.88 13.00 -25.11
N SER A 470 -14.14 12.38 -24.22
CA SER A 470 -13.57 13.13 -23.10
C SER A 470 -12.32 13.87 -23.57
N ILE A 471 -12.41 15.17 -23.66
CA ILE A 471 -11.24 16.01 -23.96
C ILE A 471 -10.43 16.07 -22.66
N PRO A 472 -9.19 15.51 -22.61
CA PRO A 472 -8.32 15.64 -21.44
C PRO A 472 -8.16 17.11 -21.06
N THR A 473 -8.25 17.42 -19.79
CA THR A 473 -8.13 18.82 -19.33
C THR A 473 -6.69 19.32 -19.35
N HIS A 474 -5.72 18.41 -19.43
CA HIS A 474 -4.30 18.75 -19.38
C HIS A 474 -3.49 18.08 -20.49
N PHE A 475 -2.38 18.73 -20.85
CA PHE A 475 -1.34 18.17 -21.73
C PHE A 475 -0.33 17.45 -20.83
N THR A 476 -0.27 16.12 -20.93
CA THR A 476 0.58 15.29 -20.05
C THR A 476 1.51 14.38 -20.86
N LEU A 477 2.59 13.96 -20.21
CA LEU A 477 3.50 12.90 -20.69
C LEU A 477 3.81 12.01 -19.48
N ASN A 478 3.36 10.77 -19.50
CA ASN A 478 3.54 9.83 -18.40
C ASN A 478 4.93 9.20 -18.41
N GLN A 479 5.35 8.64 -17.28
CA GLN A 479 6.54 7.81 -17.21
C GLN A 479 6.34 6.60 -18.11
N ASN A 480 7.40 6.24 -18.85
CA ASN A 480 7.34 5.02 -19.65
C ASN A 480 7.30 3.78 -18.76
N TYR A 481 6.59 2.78 -19.19
CA TYR A 481 6.53 1.52 -18.47
C TYR A 481 6.73 0.34 -19.45
N PRO A 482 7.56 -0.67 -19.06
CA PRO A 482 8.44 -0.67 -17.89
C PRO A 482 9.57 0.36 -17.97
N ASN A 483 10.15 0.75 -16.83
CA ASN A 483 11.37 1.55 -16.73
C ASN A 483 12.13 1.18 -15.44
N PRO A 484 13.30 0.53 -15.52
CA PRO A 484 14.05 0.15 -16.73
C PRO A 484 13.34 -0.84 -17.65
N PHE A 485 13.72 -0.90 -18.94
CA PHE A 485 13.06 -1.73 -19.92
C PHE A 485 14.03 -2.54 -20.80
N ASN A 486 13.55 -3.68 -21.34
CA ASN A 486 14.34 -4.58 -22.20
C ASN A 486 13.46 -5.33 -23.20
N PRO A 487 13.55 -5.14 -24.52
CA PRO A 487 14.04 -3.94 -25.19
C PRO A 487 12.94 -2.94 -25.48
N GLN A 488 11.70 -3.18 -25.02
CA GLN A 488 10.50 -2.41 -25.33
C GLN A 488 9.95 -1.69 -24.11
N THR A 489 9.35 -0.54 -24.33
CA THR A 489 8.62 0.21 -23.30
C THR A 489 7.46 0.97 -23.93
N VAL A 490 6.41 1.19 -23.17
CA VAL A 490 5.25 1.98 -23.56
C VAL A 490 5.41 3.41 -23.02
N ILE A 491 5.15 4.40 -23.86
CA ILE A 491 5.11 5.82 -23.47
C ILE A 491 3.68 6.30 -23.69
N SER A 492 3.01 6.70 -22.62
CA SER A 492 1.65 7.23 -22.67
C SER A 492 1.64 8.75 -22.51
N TYR A 493 0.68 9.42 -23.13
CA TYR A 493 0.54 10.88 -23.07
C TYR A 493 -0.90 11.29 -23.38
N SER A 494 -1.31 12.47 -22.87
CA SER A 494 -2.65 13.03 -23.08
C SER A 494 -2.59 14.40 -23.76
N LEU A 495 -3.56 14.68 -24.61
CA LEU A 495 -3.70 15.95 -25.33
C LEU A 495 -5.04 16.60 -25.00
N ASN A 496 -5.02 17.77 -24.40
CA ASN A 496 -6.22 18.55 -24.06
C ASN A 496 -6.88 19.23 -25.28
N GLU A 497 -6.17 19.34 -26.38
CA GLU A 497 -6.68 19.92 -27.62
C GLU A 497 -6.03 19.27 -28.86
N SER A 498 -6.72 19.34 -29.99
CA SER A 498 -6.14 18.89 -31.25
C SER A 498 -4.92 19.73 -31.63
N SER A 499 -3.78 19.09 -31.76
CA SER A 499 -2.50 19.79 -32.00
C SER A 499 -1.52 18.96 -32.82
N PHE A 500 -0.55 19.65 -33.41
CA PHE A 500 0.59 18.98 -34.01
C PHE A 500 1.59 18.61 -32.92
N ILE A 501 1.90 17.34 -32.79
CA ILE A 501 2.78 16.79 -31.76
C ILE A 501 4.05 16.20 -32.37
N ASN A 502 5.13 16.31 -31.59
CA ASN A 502 6.39 15.63 -31.87
C ASN A 502 6.85 14.94 -30.60
N LEU A 503 6.94 13.61 -30.62
CA LEU A 503 7.51 12.78 -29.57
C LEU A 503 8.81 12.17 -30.06
N THR A 504 9.92 12.52 -29.44
CA THR A 504 11.26 12.14 -29.88
C THR A 504 12.10 11.66 -28.70
N VAL A 505 12.86 10.58 -28.92
CA VAL A 505 13.84 10.01 -27.99
C VAL A 505 15.22 10.58 -28.28
N TYR A 506 15.95 10.90 -27.21
CA TYR A 506 17.30 11.48 -27.24
C TYR A 506 18.26 10.65 -26.38
N ASP A 507 19.52 10.63 -26.74
CA ASP A 507 20.60 10.11 -25.88
C ASP A 507 21.03 11.16 -24.82
N MET A 508 21.93 10.75 -23.93
CA MET A 508 22.47 11.62 -22.85
C MET A 508 23.17 12.88 -23.35
N LEU A 509 23.60 12.92 -24.62
CA LEU A 509 24.22 14.10 -25.24
C LEU A 509 23.21 15.00 -25.93
N GLY A 510 21.92 14.64 -25.86
CA GLY A 510 20.84 15.39 -26.53
C GLY A 510 20.74 15.13 -28.04
N LYS A 511 21.40 14.09 -28.56
CA LYS A 511 21.29 13.69 -29.95
C LYS A 511 19.98 12.93 -30.16
N ASN A 512 19.24 13.28 -31.22
CA ASN A 512 18.05 12.52 -31.62
C ASN A 512 18.42 11.06 -31.92
N VAL A 513 17.71 10.13 -31.30
CA VAL A 513 17.84 8.68 -31.47
C VAL A 513 16.69 8.15 -32.31
N ARG A 514 15.45 8.53 -31.95
CA ARG A 514 14.25 8.06 -32.65
C ARG A 514 13.14 9.10 -32.55
N THR A 515 12.50 9.39 -33.67
CA THR A 515 11.25 10.16 -33.69
C THR A 515 10.09 9.18 -33.72
N LEU A 516 9.35 9.10 -32.61
CA LEU A 516 8.24 8.17 -32.46
C LEU A 516 6.95 8.70 -33.09
N ILE A 517 6.69 10.02 -32.93
CA ILE A 517 5.49 10.68 -33.45
C ILE A 517 5.89 12.04 -34.02
N ASN A 518 5.33 12.39 -35.16
CA ASN A 518 5.51 13.70 -35.80
C ASN A 518 4.32 14.00 -36.71
N GLU A 519 3.14 14.20 -36.12
CA GLU A 519 1.87 14.37 -36.84
C GLU A 519 0.84 15.15 -35.99
N SER A 520 -0.29 15.50 -36.62
CA SER A 520 -1.43 16.06 -35.87
C SER A 520 -2.25 14.95 -35.24
N LYS A 521 -2.57 15.11 -33.95
CA LYS A 521 -3.48 14.27 -33.18
C LYS A 521 -4.64 15.10 -32.66
N ASN A 522 -5.79 14.46 -32.49
CA ASN A 522 -6.92 15.08 -31.80
C ASN A 522 -6.65 15.16 -30.29
N SER A 523 -7.51 15.84 -29.54
CA SER A 523 -7.55 15.71 -28.09
C SER A 523 -7.84 14.25 -27.71
N GLY A 524 -7.23 13.75 -26.64
CA GLY A 524 -7.41 12.36 -26.17
C GLY A 524 -6.12 11.76 -25.62
N ASP A 525 -6.22 10.54 -25.13
CA ASP A 525 -5.14 9.76 -24.56
C ASP A 525 -4.51 8.84 -25.60
N TYR A 526 -3.21 8.69 -25.52
CA TYR A 526 -2.42 7.98 -26.50
C TYR A 526 -1.29 7.21 -25.85
N SER A 527 -0.94 6.08 -26.45
CA SER A 527 0.26 5.33 -26.09
C SER A 527 1.05 4.92 -27.33
N ILE A 528 2.35 4.78 -27.19
CA ILE A 528 3.24 4.33 -28.25
C ILE A 528 4.38 3.49 -27.68
N ILE A 529 4.73 2.44 -28.38
CA ILE A 529 5.84 1.56 -27.99
C ILE A 529 7.15 2.09 -28.60
N TRP A 530 8.21 2.17 -27.79
CA TRP A 530 9.57 2.26 -28.27
C TRP A 530 10.28 0.91 -28.09
N ASP A 531 10.82 0.41 -29.18
CA ASP A 531 11.45 -0.91 -29.32
C ASP A 531 12.98 -0.90 -29.09
N GLY A 532 13.53 0.20 -28.56
CA GLY A 532 14.97 0.37 -28.37
C GLY A 532 15.77 0.44 -29.66
N LEU A 533 15.13 0.83 -30.80
CA LEU A 533 15.80 1.03 -32.07
C LEU A 533 15.93 2.52 -32.39
N SER A 534 17.00 2.88 -33.12
CA SER A 534 17.17 4.23 -33.68
C SER A 534 16.29 4.45 -34.91
N ASP A 535 16.29 5.68 -35.47
CA ASP A 535 15.61 5.99 -36.74
C ASP A 535 16.11 5.14 -37.90
N ASP A 536 17.36 4.68 -37.86
CA ASP A 536 17.95 3.79 -38.84
C ASP A 536 17.56 2.31 -38.62
N GLY A 537 16.74 1.99 -37.64
CA GLY A 537 16.31 0.63 -37.28
C GLY A 537 17.41 -0.21 -36.63
N LEU A 538 18.46 0.42 -36.11
CA LEU A 538 19.55 -0.26 -35.42
C LEU A 538 19.33 -0.25 -33.90
N PRO A 539 19.64 -1.37 -33.21
CA PRO A 539 19.58 -1.42 -31.76
C PRO A 539 20.49 -0.38 -31.12
N VAL A 540 19.95 0.38 -30.17
CA VAL A 540 20.75 1.33 -29.40
C VAL A 540 21.35 0.63 -28.14
N SER A 541 22.41 1.18 -27.57
CA SER A 541 23.10 0.61 -26.41
C SER A 541 22.26 0.72 -25.14
N SER A 542 22.48 -0.17 -24.17
CA SER A 542 21.99 0.05 -22.80
C SER A 542 22.44 1.40 -22.26
N GLY A 543 21.59 2.07 -21.53
CA GLY A 543 21.91 3.38 -20.97
C GLY A 543 20.67 4.27 -20.77
N LEU A 544 20.93 5.45 -20.24
CA LEU A 544 19.91 6.48 -19.99
C LEU A 544 19.54 7.19 -21.29
N TYR A 545 18.24 7.34 -21.52
CA TYR A 545 17.64 8.08 -22.62
C TYR A 545 16.61 9.07 -22.08
N TYR A 546 16.30 10.08 -22.89
CA TYR A 546 15.24 11.04 -22.60
C TYR A 546 14.23 11.00 -23.73
N TYR A 547 12.96 11.07 -23.42
CA TYR A 547 11.92 11.30 -24.42
C TYR A 547 11.21 12.61 -24.14
N LYS A 548 10.83 13.27 -25.21
CA LYS A 548 10.28 14.62 -25.15
C LYS A 548 9.07 14.72 -26.06
N LEU A 549 7.94 15.09 -25.46
CA LEU A 549 6.71 15.44 -26.18
C LEU A 549 6.63 16.95 -26.31
N LYS A 550 6.35 17.42 -27.52
CA LYS A 550 6.13 18.84 -27.83
C LYS A 550 4.77 19.01 -28.48
N SER A 551 4.05 20.06 -28.08
CA SER A 551 2.77 20.48 -28.65
C SER A 551 2.59 21.98 -28.44
N ASN A 552 2.16 22.70 -29.46
CA ASN A 552 1.75 24.13 -29.40
C ASN A 552 2.64 25.04 -28.54
N GLY A 553 3.98 24.85 -28.60
CA GLY A 553 4.94 25.65 -27.82
C GLY A 553 5.21 25.12 -26.40
N THR A 554 4.44 24.19 -25.92
CA THR A 554 4.68 23.46 -24.66
C THR A 554 5.53 22.22 -24.91
N GLN A 555 6.37 21.86 -23.93
CA GLN A 555 7.15 20.62 -23.99
C GLN A 555 7.29 20.00 -22.61
N ILE A 556 7.20 18.67 -22.57
CA ILE A 556 7.43 17.85 -21.38
C ILE A 556 8.50 16.83 -21.73
N SER A 557 9.40 16.52 -20.79
CA SER A 557 10.46 15.53 -20.98
C SER A 557 10.51 14.61 -19.76
N LYS A 558 10.80 13.32 -20.01
CA LYS A 558 11.07 12.34 -18.97
C LYS A 558 12.29 11.50 -19.34
N SER A 559 12.89 10.84 -18.36
CA SER A 559 14.02 9.94 -18.53
C SER A 559 13.54 8.48 -18.56
N MET A 560 14.33 7.61 -19.17
CA MET A 560 14.10 6.16 -19.21
C MET A 560 15.42 5.41 -19.34
N VAL A 561 15.49 4.21 -18.80
CA VAL A 561 16.69 3.37 -18.79
C VAL A 561 16.45 2.13 -19.61
N LEU A 562 17.28 1.92 -20.63
CA LEU A 562 17.32 0.69 -21.44
C LEU A 562 18.40 -0.23 -20.89
N ILE A 563 18.02 -1.44 -20.56
CA ILE A 563 18.90 -2.55 -20.16
C ILE A 563 18.83 -3.63 -21.23
N ARG A 564 19.96 -4.13 -21.67
CA ARG A 564 20.06 -5.24 -22.63
C ARG A 564 21.06 -6.27 -22.15
#